data_fed730a731b060141c4f0183763b19d4
#
_entry.id   fed730a731b060141c4f0183763b19d4
#
_cell.length_a   1.000
_cell.length_b   1.000
_cell.length_c   1.000
_cell.angle_alpha   90.00
_cell.angle_beta   90.00
_cell.angle_gamma   90.00
#
_symmetry.space_group_name_H-M   'P 1'
#
loop_
_entity.id
_entity.type
_entity.pdbx_description
1 polymer ?
#
loop_
_entity_poly.entity_id
_entity_poly.type
_entity_poly.pdbx_seq_one_letter_code
_entity_poly.pdbx_strand_id
1 'polypeptide(L)'
;MKFVKQISLLALGLCMALSLHAQPKREFRGSWLTTVWAIDWPNPHSQADAAGQLKQQQYMLSLIKLHEKANLNAIFFQVRGFADAMYKSKYEPWSQYLTGTRGGEPTYDPLQLVIDSAHARGIEVHVW
;
A
#
# COMPACT_ATOMS: atom_id res chain seq x y z
N MET A 1 -59.67 8.03 -14.22
CA MET A 1 -58.90 6.74 -14.16
C MET A 1 -57.64 6.71 -15.04
N LYS A 2 -57.61 7.23 -16.26
CA LYS A 2 -56.39 7.21 -17.11
C LYS A 2 -55.22 8.05 -16.51
N PHE A 3 -55.49 9.22 -15.95
CA PHE A 3 -54.50 10.12 -15.40
C PHE A 3 -53.77 9.54 -14.17
N VAL A 4 -54.51 8.85 -13.28
CA VAL A 4 -53.93 8.20 -12.10
C VAL A 4 -53.00 7.03 -12.52
N LYS A 5 -53.35 6.27 -13.55
CA LYS A 5 -52.47 5.20 -14.06
C LYS A 5 -51.18 5.75 -14.67
N GLN A 6 -51.24 6.91 -15.33
CA GLN A 6 -50.03 7.55 -15.90
C GLN A 6 -49.09 8.07 -14.81
N ILE A 7 -49.63 8.65 -13.76
CA ILE A 7 -48.81 9.12 -12.60
C ILE A 7 -48.18 7.92 -11.89
N SER A 8 -48.90 6.81 -11.70
CA SER A 8 -48.36 5.61 -11.05
C SER A 8 -47.23 4.96 -11.89
N LEU A 9 -47.34 4.95 -13.20
CA LEU A 9 -46.31 4.42 -14.11
C LEU A 9 -45.05 5.32 -14.10
N LEU A 10 -45.19 6.64 -14.06
CA LEU A 10 -44.09 7.59 -13.96
C LEU A 10 -43.37 7.49 -12.60
N ALA A 11 -44.13 7.35 -11.51
CA ALA A 11 -43.57 7.15 -10.16
C ALA A 11 -42.80 5.83 -10.05
N LEU A 12 -43.33 4.74 -10.63
CA LEU A 12 -42.66 3.43 -10.66
C LEU A 12 -41.36 3.48 -11.49
N GLY A 13 -41.38 4.16 -12.64
CA GLY A 13 -40.21 4.36 -13.48
C GLY A 13 -39.14 5.18 -12.79
N LEU A 14 -39.51 6.22 -12.05
CA LEU A 14 -38.60 7.04 -11.29
C LEU A 14 -37.99 6.26 -10.11
N CYS A 15 -38.77 5.45 -9.39
CA CYS A 15 -38.26 4.58 -8.34
C CYS A 15 -37.29 3.52 -8.87
N MET A 16 -37.55 2.93 -10.05
CA MET A 16 -36.61 2.01 -10.68
C MET A 16 -35.31 2.70 -11.14
N ALA A 17 -35.39 3.91 -11.67
CA ALA A 17 -34.21 4.67 -12.07
C ALA A 17 -33.32 5.05 -10.87
N LEU A 18 -33.90 5.33 -9.71
CA LEU A 18 -33.17 5.62 -8.47
C LEU A 18 -32.51 4.37 -7.86
N SER A 19 -33.00 3.17 -8.19
CA SER A 19 -32.43 1.90 -7.71
C SER A 19 -31.22 1.43 -8.52
N LEU A 20 -30.95 2.02 -9.68
CA LEU A 20 -29.81 1.73 -10.53
C LEU A 20 -28.53 2.46 -10.07
N HIS A 21 -28.33 2.62 -8.79
CA HIS A 21 -26.99 2.96 -8.27
C HIS A 21 -26.14 1.72 -8.48
N ALA A 22 -25.33 1.73 -9.54
CA ALA A 22 -24.26 0.76 -9.71
C ALA A 22 -23.46 0.75 -8.40
N GLN A 23 -23.46 -0.38 -7.71
CA GLN A 23 -22.60 -0.52 -6.54
C GLN A 23 -21.17 -0.17 -6.98
N PRO A 24 -20.44 0.69 -6.27
CA PRO A 24 -19.07 0.99 -6.63
C PRO A 24 -18.33 -0.34 -6.70
N LYS A 25 -17.79 -0.66 -7.88
CA LYS A 25 -16.95 -1.84 -8.05
C LYS A 25 -15.80 -1.67 -7.07
N ARG A 26 -15.78 -2.48 -6.03
CA ARG A 26 -14.63 -2.60 -5.14
C ARG A 26 -13.57 -3.40 -5.88
N GLU A 27 -12.85 -2.72 -6.73
CA GLU A 27 -11.76 -3.31 -7.48
C GLU A 27 -10.51 -3.31 -6.62
N PHE A 28 -9.85 -4.46 -6.52
CA PHE A 28 -8.57 -4.60 -5.87
C PHE A 28 -7.46 -4.23 -6.87
N ARG A 29 -6.77 -3.13 -6.63
CA ARG A 29 -5.68 -2.63 -7.46
C ARG A 29 -4.42 -2.55 -6.62
N GLY A 30 -3.62 -3.60 -6.67
CA GLY A 30 -2.40 -3.72 -5.89
C GLY A 30 -1.14 -3.76 -6.75
N SER A 31 -0.01 -3.43 -6.15
CA SER A 31 1.31 -3.65 -6.71
C SER A 31 2.21 -4.41 -5.74
N TRP A 32 3.20 -5.09 -6.28
CA TRP A 32 4.24 -5.76 -5.53
C TRP A 32 5.41 -4.81 -5.31
N LEU A 33 5.93 -4.80 -4.07
CA LEU A 33 7.10 -4.03 -3.68
C LEU A 33 8.16 -5.00 -3.16
N THR A 34 9.20 -5.20 -3.96
CA THR A 34 10.24 -6.21 -3.74
C THR A 34 11.44 -5.63 -3.00
N THR A 35 11.93 -6.34 -1.99
CA THR A 35 13.11 -5.92 -1.21
C THR A 35 14.35 -6.76 -1.48
N VAL A 36 14.18 -7.95 -2.06
CA VAL A 36 15.30 -8.81 -2.43
C VAL A 36 16.20 -8.08 -3.43
N TRP A 37 17.53 -8.12 -3.18
CA TRP A 37 18.54 -7.35 -3.91
C TRP A 37 18.26 -5.84 -4.01
N ALA A 38 17.42 -5.32 -3.12
CA ALA A 38 16.98 -3.92 -3.14
C ALA A 38 16.40 -3.49 -4.51
N ILE A 39 15.67 -4.39 -5.20
CA ILE A 39 15.16 -4.15 -6.57
C ILE A 39 14.25 -2.92 -6.59
N ASP A 40 13.22 -2.90 -5.75
CA ASP A 40 12.31 -1.77 -5.67
C ASP A 40 12.65 -0.88 -4.46
N TRP A 41 13.03 -1.51 -3.34
CA TRP A 41 13.33 -0.83 -2.10
C TRP A 41 14.15 -1.75 -1.17
N PRO A 42 15.06 -1.23 -0.29
CA PRO A 42 15.54 0.15 -0.28
C PRO A 42 16.43 0.45 -1.48
N ASN A 43 16.52 1.71 -1.88
CA ASN A 43 17.31 2.09 -3.04
C ASN A 43 18.79 1.64 -2.85
N PRO A 44 19.37 0.85 -3.78
CA PRO A 44 20.72 0.31 -3.65
C PRO A 44 21.81 1.38 -3.55
N HIS A 45 21.53 2.61 -3.98
CA HIS A 45 22.45 3.75 -3.87
C HIS A 45 22.32 4.51 -2.55
N SER A 46 21.35 4.17 -1.69
CA SER A 46 21.27 4.76 -0.35
C SER A 46 22.33 4.12 0.53
N GLN A 47 23.17 4.94 1.15
CA GLN A 47 24.19 4.47 2.09
C GLN A 47 23.51 3.97 3.36
N ALA A 48 24.15 3.01 4.02
CA ALA A 48 23.64 2.38 5.22
C ALA A 48 23.76 3.25 6.49
N ASP A 49 24.33 4.45 6.40
CA ASP A 49 24.41 5.43 7.49
C ASP A 49 23.05 6.09 7.77
N ALA A 50 22.99 6.92 8.79
CA ALA A 50 21.76 7.61 9.19
C ALA A 50 21.16 8.48 8.08
N ALA A 51 22.01 9.13 7.28
CA ALA A 51 21.56 9.94 6.13
C ALA A 51 20.99 9.06 5.01
N GLY A 52 21.62 7.91 4.76
CA GLY A 52 21.11 6.91 3.83
C GLY A 52 19.79 6.31 4.26
N GLN A 53 19.64 6.00 5.55
CA GLN A 53 18.38 5.50 6.10
C GLN A 53 17.25 6.53 5.98
N LEU A 54 17.54 7.82 6.16
CA LEU A 54 16.56 8.88 5.90
C LEU A 54 16.13 8.91 4.42
N LYS A 55 17.08 8.74 3.48
CA LYS A 55 16.75 8.62 2.03
C LYS A 55 15.89 7.39 1.74
N GLN A 56 16.14 6.26 2.39
CA GLN A 56 15.30 5.06 2.28
C GLN A 56 13.86 5.36 2.69
N GLN A 57 13.66 6.03 3.84
CA GLN A 57 12.34 6.45 4.30
C GLN A 57 11.65 7.38 3.29
N GLN A 58 12.35 8.42 2.84
CA GLN A 58 11.81 9.38 1.87
C GLN A 58 11.43 8.70 0.55
N TYR A 59 12.24 7.75 0.09
CA TYR A 59 11.96 6.98 -1.13
C TYR A 59 10.71 6.11 -0.95
N MET A 60 10.56 5.39 0.17
CA MET A 60 9.35 4.64 0.49
C MET A 60 8.11 5.54 0.49
N LEU A 61 8.16 6.69 1.14
CA LEU A 61 7.06 7.64 1.16
C LEU A 61 6.71 8.14 -0.25
N SER A 62 7.70 8.30 -1.13
CA SER A 62 7.46 8.67 -2.54
C SER A 62 6.77 7.56 -3.32
N LEU A 63 7.13 6.30 -3.10
CA LEU A 63 6.46 5.14 -3.71
C LEU A 63 5.00 5.06 -3.27
N ILE A 64 4.71 5.21 -1.98
CA ILE A 64 3.35 5.20 -1.45
C ILE A 64 2.52 6.36 -2.06
N LYS A 65 3.12 7.53 -2.22
CA LYS A 65 2.48 8.67 -2.89
C LYS A 65 2.21 8.41 -4.37
N LEU A 66 3.07 7.64 -5.04
CA LEU A 66 2.82 7.20 -6.42
C LEU A 66 1.65 6.21 -6.50
N HIS A 67 1.52 5.30 -5.53
CA HIS A 67 0.36 4.40 -5.43
C HIS A 67 -0.94 5.19 -5.28
N GLU A 68 -0.98 6.16 -4.40
CA GLU A 68 -2.12 7.06 -4.22
C GLU A 68 -2.49 7.77 -5.53
N LYS A 69 -1.49 8.36 -6.21
CA LYS A 69 -1.69 9.04 -7.51
C LYS A 69 -2.18 8.12 -8.63
N ALA A 70 -1.71 6.86 -8.62
CA ALA A 70 -2.12 5.84 -9.57
C ALA A 70 -3.48 5.20 -9.20
N ASN A 71 -4.11 5.67 -8.12
CA ASN A 71 -5.36 5.12 -7.59
C ASN A 71 -5.25 3.62 -7.28
N LEU A 72 -4.08 3.16 -6.82
CA LEU A 72 -3.87 1.83 -6.27
C LEU A 72 -4.34 1.80 -4.81
N ASN A 73 -4.94 0.69 -4.40
CA ASN A 73 -5.52 0.55 -3.07
C ASN A 73 -4.87 -0.55 -2.22
N ALA A 74 -3.82 -1.19 -2.72
CA ALA A 74 -3.07 -2.21 -1.98
C ALA A 74 -1.58 -2.22 -2.37
N ILE A 75 -0.74 -2.57 -1.40
CA ILE A 75 0.69 -2.83 -1.58
C ILE A 75 0.99 -4.22 -1.05
N PHE A 76 1.65 -5.07 -1.86
CA PHE A 76 2.25 -6.32 -1.42
C PHE A 76 3.72 -6.09 -1.12
N PHE A 77 4.03 -5.87 0.16
CA PHE A 77 5.38 -5.55 0.60
C PHE A 77 6.16 -6.80 0.98
N GLN A 78 7.33 -7.01 0.35
CA GLN A 78 8.24 -8.09 0.72
C GLN A 78 8.96 -7.73 2.02
N VAL A 79 8.66 -8.46 3.08
CA VAL A 79 9.26 -8.23 4.41
C VAL A 79 10.33 -9.25 4.77
N ARG A 80 10.49 -10.31 3.97
CA ARG A 80 11.47 -11.39 4.15
C ARG A 80 12.06 -11.82 2.81
N GLY A 81 13.22 -11.29 2.47
CA GLY A 81 13.89 -11.56 1.18
C GLY A 81 14.91 -12.69 1.23
N PHE A 82 15.77 -12.73 2.28
CA PHE A 82 16.91 -13.62 2.42
C PHE A 82 17.01 -14.27 3.81
N ALA A 83 15.92 -14.83 4.32
CA ALA A 83 15.84 -15.28 5.71
C ALA A 83 16.32 -14.17 6.66
N ASP A 84 15.89 -12.96 6.38
CA ASP A 84 16.11 -11.71 7.11
C ASP A 84 14.78 -10.96 7.17
N ALA A 85 14.69 -9.89 7.95
CA ALA A 85 13.45 -9.18 8.15
C ALA A 85 13.59 -7.68 7.91
N MET A 86 12.50 -7.07 7.37
CA MET A 86 12.29 -5.62 7.27
C MET A 86 11.47 -5.08 8.46
N TYR A 87 11.44 -5.80 9.58
CA TYR A 87 10.75 -5.47 10.82
C TYR A 87 11.48 -6.09 12.01
N LYS A 88 11.19 -5.63 13.21
CA LYS A 88 11.80 -6.19 14.44
C LYS A 88 11.31 -7.61 14.68
N SER A 89 12.17 -8.58 14.38
CA SER A 89 11.88 -10.02 14.52
C SER A 89 12.63 -10.59 15.74
N LYS A 90 12.02 -11.60 16.40
CA LYS A 90 12.66 -12.41 17.44
C LYS A 90 13.45 -13.58 16.86
N TYR A 91 13.24 -13.90 15.59
CA TYR A 91 13.74 -15.13 14.96
C TYR A 91 14.75 -14.87 13.86
N GLU A 92 14.66 -13.71 13.20
CA GLU A 92 15.46 -13.38 12.04
C GLU A 92 16.20 -12.07 12.23
N PRO A 93 17.41 -11.95 11.70
CA PRO A 93 18.18 -10.71 11.76
C PRO A 93 17.53 -9.66 10.85
N TRP A 94 17.82 -8.40 11.12
CA TRP A 94 17.53 -7.30 10.21
C TRP A 94 18.23 -7.50 8.87
N SER A 95 17.57 -7.09 7.79
CA SER A 95 18.14 -7.15 6.46
C SER A 95 19.38 -6.27 6.31
N GLN A 96 20.41 -6.81 5.65
CA GLN A 96 21.64 -6.05 5.36
C GLN A 96 21.38 -4.83 4.48
N TYR A 97 20.30 -4.81 3.71
CA TYR A 97 19.97 -3.68 2.84
C TYR A 97 19.52 -2.43 3.60
N LEU A 98 19.19 -2.55 4.88
CA LEU A 98 18.80 -1.42 5.71
C LEU A 98 20.00 -0.64 6.25
N THR A 99 21.05 -1.36 6.65
CA THR A 99 22.19 -0.78 7.37
C THR A 99 23.55 -1.13 6.75
N GLY A 100 23.58 -1.88 5.65
CA GLY A 100 24.80 -2.43 5.04
C GLY A 100 25.34 -3.67 5.76
N THR A 101 24.79 -4.03 6.92
CA THR A 101 25.23 -5.17 7.73
C THR A 101 24.04 -6.02 8.12
N ARG A 102 24.10 -7.34 7.87
CA ARG A 102 23.07 -8.28 8.30
C ARG A 102 22.93 -8.26 9.82
N GLY A 103 21.73 -8.06 10.30
CA GLY A 103 21.44 -7.94 11.75
C GLY A 103 21.68 -6.56 12.33
N GLY A 104 22.22 -5.62 11.55
CA GLY A 104 22.35 -4.22 11.98
C GLY A 104 20.96 -3.61 12.21
N GLU A 105 20.74 -3.04 13.40
CA GLU A 105 19.45 -2.42 13.75
C GLU A 105 19.32 -1.05 13.06
N PRO A 106 18.28 -0.86 12.24
CA PRO A 106 18.03 0.43 11.59
C PRO A 106 17.48 1.45 12.59
N THR A 107 17.57 2.73 12.25
CA THR A 107 17.05 3.84 13.08
C THR A 107 15.52 3.96 13.05
N TYR A 108 14.84 3.14 12.27
CA TYR A 108 13.38 3.13 12.10
C TYR A 108 12.89 1.72 11.81
N ASP A 109 11.60 1.47 11.99
CA ASP A 109 10.95 0.21 11.58
C ASP A 109 10.36 0.38 10.17
N PRO A 110 10.92 -0.30 9.15
CA PRO A 110 10.42 -0.21 7.78
C PRO A 110 8.97 -0.63 7.60
N LEU A 111 8.57 -1.74 8.24
CA LEU A 111 7.20 -2.25 8.11
C LEU A 111 6.21 -1.28 8.76
N GLN A 112 6.53 -0.75 9.93
CA GLN A 112 5.69 0.23 10.61
C GLN A 112 5.53 1.51 9.76
N LEU A 113 6.63 1.99 9.16
CA LEU A 113 6.60 3.15 8.27
C LEU A 113 5.65 2.92 7.07
N VAL A 114 5.70 1.74 6.44
CA VAL A 114 4.83 1.39 5.32
C VAL A 114 3.37 1.34 5.77
N ILE A 115 3.08 0.65 6.88
CA ILE A 115 1.72 0.52 7.42
C ILE A 115 1.12 1.90 7.70
N ASP A 116 1.80 2.72 8.49
CA ASP A 116 1.28 4.04 8.91
C ASP A 116 1.03 4.94 7.70
N SER A 117 1.99 4.96 6.77
CA SER A 117 1.94 5.85 5.61
C SER A 117 0.90 5.40 4.57
N ALA A 118 0.72 4.10 4.35
CA ALA A 118 -0.24 3.53 3.42
C ALA A 118 -1.67 3.65 3.98
N HIS A 119 -1.87 3.26 5.24
CA HIS A 119 -3.19 3.33 5.89
C HIS A 119 -3.72 4.76 5.99
N ALA A 120 -2.85 5.75 6.25
CA ALA A 120 -3.23 7.17 6.23
C ALA A 120 -3.78 7.63 4.86
N ARG A 121 -3.58 6.85 3.80
CA ARG A 121 -4.04 7.10 2.42
C ARG A 121 -5.10 6.10 1.95
N GLY A 122 -5.62 5.26 2.84
CA GLY A 122 -6.60 4.23 2.49
C GLY A 122 -6.04 3.11 1.61
N ILE A 123 -4.72 2.88 1.64
CA ILE A 123 -4.02 1.81 0.91
C ILE A 123 -3.78 0.64 1.87
N GLU A 124 -4.26 -0.54 1.53
CA GLU A 124 -4.02 -1.77 2.29
C GLU A 124 -2.57 -2.24 2.17
N VAL A 125 -2.03 -2.83 3.24
CA VAL A 125 -0.69 -3.42 3.24
C VAL A 125 -0.80 -4.92 3.47
N HIS A 126 -0.34 -5.68 2.48
CA HIS A 126 -0.19 -7.13 2.53
C HIS A 126 1.30 -7.47 2.55
N VAL A 127 1.72 -8.40 3.40
CA VAL A 127 3.13 -8.77 3.54
C VAL A 127 3.39 -10.17 2.99
N TRP A 128 4.61 -10.38 2.45
CA TRP A 128 5.08 -11.67 1.95
C TRP A 128 6.57 -11.87 2.17
#